data_a800af79bc1aa331a13832743bd27b7e
#
_entry.id   a800af79bc1aa331a13832743bd27b7e
#
_cell.length_a   1.000
_cell.length_b   1.000
_cell.length_c   1.000
_cell.angle_alpha   90.00
_cell.angle_beta   90.00
_cell.angle_gamma   90.00
#
_symmetry.space_group_name_H-M   'P 1'
#
loop_
_entity.id
_entity.type
_entity.pdbx_description
1 polymer ?
#
loop_
_entity_poly.entity_id
_entity_poly.type
_entity_poly.pdbx_seq_one_letter_code
_entity_poly.pdbx_strand_id
1 'polypeptide(L)'
;MSIQTLFSSPLRVVNVGIESFKEACVQAGAEAVQVDWRPPVDVAPDAESILAKRQARIEKANQKVLDIIQAGTPKLVGLDIARNVIPGMTDNTILHAGPPITWDRMCGPMRGGIMAGLVYEGRASTIEEAEALAASGKIKYAPCHEHGAVGPMAGIITPSMPVMII
;
A
#
# COMPACT_ATOMS: atom_id res chain seq x y z
N MET A 1 -7.01 -29.87 23.13
CA MET A 1 -6.64 -30.63 21.91
C MET A 1 -5.15 -30.39 21.66
N SER A 2 -4.39 -31.48 21.45
CA SER A 2 -2.96 -31.36 21.08
C SER A 2 -2.86 -30.96 19.61
N ILE A 3 -1.85 -30.17 19.26
CA ILE A 3 -1.56 -29.80 17.86
C ILE A 3 -1.35 -31.01 16.95
N GLN A 4 -0.88 -32.14 17.51
CA GLN A 4 -0.72 -33.40 16.82
C GLN A 4 -2.05 -34.02 16.38
N THR A 5 -3.14 -33.76 17.09
CA THR A 5 -4.48 -34.23 16.72
C THR A 5 -4.98 -33.53 15.46
N LEU A 6 -4.54 -32.31 15.19
CA LEU A 6 -4.88 -31.55 13.99
C LEU A 6 -4.31 -32.20 12.73
N PHE A 7 -3.08 -32.74 12.82
CA PHE A 7 -2.40 -33.38 11.68
C PHE A 7 -2.82 -34.86 11.46
N SER A 8 -3.49 -35.46 12.43
CA SER A 8 -3.98 -36.85 12.32
C SER A 8 -5.46 -36.96 11.97
N SER A 9 -6.17 -35.84 11.84
CA SER A 9 -7.60 -35.80 11.51
C SER A 9 -7.81 -35.25 10.10
N PRO A 10 -8.89 -35.64 9.40
CA PRO A 10 -9.26 -35.03 8.13
C PRO A 10 -9.47 -33.52 8.32
N LEU A 11 -8.90 -32.72 7.42
CA LEU A 11 -9.03 -31.28 7.47
C LEU A 11 -10.46 -30.88 7.13
N ARG A 12 -11.11 -30.14 8.03
CA ARG A 12 -12.41 -29.52 7.83
C ARG A 12 -12.28 -28.02 7.93
N VAL A 13 -12.76 -27.31 6.92
CA VAL A 13 -12.61 -25.86 6.77
C VAL A 13 -13.96 -25.19 6.85
N VAL A 14 -14.06 -24.15 7.65
CA VAL A 14 -15.17 -23.19 7.61
C VAL A 14 -14.66 -21.92 6.97
N ASN A 15 -15.18 -21.61 5.78
CA ASN A 15 -14.81 -20.40 5.05
C ASN A 15 -15.81 -19.27 5.37
N VAL A 16 -15.28 -18.11 5.75
CA VAL A 16 -16.06 -16.90 5.96
C VAL A 16 -15.45 -15.83 5.05
N GLY A 17 -16.17 -15.40 4.03
CA GLY A 17 -15.69 -14.41 3.06
C GLY A 17 -15.86 -14.85 1.63
N ILE A 18 -14.82 -14.69 0.80
CA ILE A 18 -14.88 -14.95 -0.64
C ILE A 18 -15.02 -16.46 -0.92
N GLU A 19 -16.01 -16.84 -1.72
CA GLU A 19 -16.35 -18.24 -1.99
C GLU A 19 -15.23 -19.01 -2.72
N SER A 20 -14.42 -18.33 -3.52
CA SER A 20 -13.29 -18.95 -4.22
C SER A 20 -12.26 -19.60 -3.27
N PHE A 21 -12.18 -19.15 -2.02
CA PHE A 21 -11.31 -19.80 -1.02
C PHE A 21 -11.87 -21.17 -0.58
N LYS A 22 -13.18 -21.28 -0.42
CA LYS A 22 -13.82 -22.59 -0.19
C LYS A 22 -13.57 -23.53 -1.37
N GLU A 23 -13.73 -23.02 -2.61
CA GLU A 23 -13.50 -23.80 -3.82
C GLU A 23 -12.06 -24.32 -3.90
N ALA A 24 -11.08 -23.50 -3.60
CA ALA A 24 -9.67 -23.91 -3.54
C ALA A 24 -9.43 -25.00 -2.50
N CYS A 25 -10.05 -24.92 -1.33
CA CYS A 25 -9.96 -25.97 -0.30
C CYS A 25 -10.57 -27.30 -0.78
N VAL A 26 -11.73 -27.24 -1.44
CA VAL A 26 -12.39 -28.43 -2.00
C VAL A 26 -11.54 -29.04 -3.12
N GLN A 27 -10.97 -28.25 -4.00
CA GLN A 27 -10.06 -28.72 -5.05
C GLN A 27 -8.79 -29.39 -4.48
N ALA A 28 -8.32 -28.92 -3.32
CA ALA A 28 -7.22 -29.53 -2.58
C ALA A 28 -7.62 -30.80 -1.79
N GLY A 29 -8.89 -31.24 -1.89
CA GLY A 29 -9.39 -32.45 -1.24
C GLY A 29 -9.85 -32.27 0.21
N ALA A 30 -9.98 -31.03 0.70
CA ALA A 30 -10.51 -30.76 2.03
C ALA A 30 -12.03 -30.62 2.04
N GLU A 31 -12.68 -31.05 3.13
CA GLU A 31 -14.10 -30.76 3.37
C GLU A 31 -14.24 -29.27 3.77
N ALA A 32 -14.99 -28.49 3.00
CA ALA A 32 -15.14 -27.07 3.27
C ALA A 32 -16.61 -26.61 3.20
N VAL A 33 -17.02 -25.80 4.17
CA VAL A 33 -18.34 -25.20 4.26
C VAL A 33 -18.21 -23.69 4.10
N GLN A 34 -19.07 -23.08 3.27
CA GLN A 34 -19.21 -21.63 3.14
C GLN A 34 -20.21 -21.10 4.16
N VAL A 35 -19.82 -20.07 4.89
CA VAL A 35 -20.74 -19.34 5.77
C VAL A 35 -21.08 -18.00 5.10
N ASP A 36 -22.35 -17.76 4.83
CA ASP A 36 -22.86 -16.45 4.39
C ASP A 36 -22.98 -15.53 5.63
N TRP A 37 -21.81 -15.05 6.06
CA TRP A 37 -21.73 -14.09 7.16
C TRP A 37 -21.62 -12.68 6.59
N ARG A 38 -22.44 -11.78 7.12
CA ARG A 38 -22.38 -10.35 6.85
C ARG A 38 -22.18 -9.61 8.16
N PRO A 39 -21.30 -8.62 8.21
CA PRO A 39 -21.17 -7.79 9.41
C PRO A 39 -22.52 -7.14 9.69
N PRO A 40 -22.98 -7.13 10.96
CA PRO A 40 -24.13 -6.34 11.32
C PRO A 40 -23.77 -4.86 11.12
N VAL A 41 -24.42 -4.23 10.16
CA VAL A 41 -24.22 -2.80 9.86
C VAL A 41 -25.48 -2.07 10.27
N ASP A 42 -25.42 -1.32 11.36
CA ASP A 42 -26.41 -0.28 11.64
C ASP A 42 -26.15 0.88 10.67
N VAL A 43 -26.75 0.77 9.50
CA VAL A 43 -26.75 1.87 8.54
C VAL A 43 -27.86 2.83 8.90
N ALA A 44 -27.54 4.12 8.99
CA ALA A 44 -28.57 5.15 9.18
C ALA A 44 -29.66 4.98 8.09
N PRO A 45 -30.95 5.00 8.44
CA PRO A 45 -32.04 4.67 7.50
C PRO A 45 -32.05 5.50 6.21
N ASP A 46 -31.47 6.69 6.21
CA ASP A 46 -31.33 7.59 5.06
C ASP A 46 -30.12 7.24 4.17
N ALA A 47 -29.07 6.61 4.72
CA ALA A 47 -27.86 6.30 3.96
C ALA A 47 -28.14 5.34 2.79
N GLU A 48 -28.97 4.33 3.01
CA GLU A 48 -29.35 3.37 1.98
C GLU A 48 -30.14 4.04 0.84
N SER A 49 -31.05 4.94 1.20
CA SER A 49 -31.82 5.75 0.23
C SER A 49 -30.91 6.70 -0.56
N ILE A 50 -29.92 7.30 0.08
CA ILE A 50 -28.95 8.19 -0.58
C ILE A 50 -28.06 7.40 -1.54
N LEU A 51 -27.59 6.21 -1.15
CA LEU A 51 -26.78 5.35 -2.01
C LEU A 51 -27.59 4.89 -3.22
N ALA A 52 -28.83 4.41 -3.02
CA ALA A 52 -29.69 3.96 -4.11
C ALA A 52 -29.95 5.08 -5.15
N LYS A 53 -30.17 6.32 -4.71
CA LYS A 53 -30.33 7.47 -5.61
C LYS A 53 -29.07 7.81 -6.40
N ARG A 54 -27.89 7.40 -5.92
CA ARG A 54 -26.61 7.69 -6.57
C ARG A 54 -26.02 6.48 -7.28
N GLN A 55 -26.67 5.31 -7.21
CA GLN A 55 -26.17 4.03 -7.72
C GLN A 55 -25.66 4.14 -9.16
N ALA A 56 -26.46 4.65 -10.07
CA ALA A 56 -26.08 4.80 -11.48
C ALA A 56 -24.85 5.68 -11.70
N ARG A 57 -24.66 6.73 -10.87
CA ARG A 57 -23.48 7.59 -10.91
C ARG A 57 -22.25 6.87 -10.39
N ILE A 58 -22.41 6.09 -9.33
CA ILE A 58 -21.33 5.28 -8.74
C ILE A 58 -20.88 4.24 -9.75
N GLU A 59 -21.80 3.48 -10.34
CA GLU A 59 -21.50 2.46 -11.35
C GLU A 59 -20.77 3.03 -12.56
N LYS A 60 -21.25 4.17 -13.08
CA LYS A 60 -20.59 4.86 -14.19
C LYS A 60 -19.16 5.31 -13.84
N ALA A 61 -18.93 5.78 -12.62
CA ALA A 61 -17.60 6.16 -12.16
C ALA A 61 -16.68 4.95 -12.02
N ASN A 62 -17.17 3.87 -11.44
CA ASN A 62 -16.44 2.61 -11.30
C ASN A 62 -16.10 2.00 -12.66
N GLN A 63 -17.05 1.97 -13.59
CA GLN A 63 -16.80 1.46 -14.95
C GLN A 63 -15.70 2.27 -15.64
N LYS A 64 -15.73 3.60 -15.53
CA LYS A 64 -14.67 4.45 -16.08
C LYS A 64 -13.29 4.14 -15.50
N VAL A 65 -13.20 3.86 -14.20
CA VAL A 65 -11.93 3.46 -13.56
C VAL A 65 -11.47 2.10 -14.08
N LEU A 66 -12.38 1.14 -14.18
CA LEU A 66 -12.07 -0.20 -14.73
C LEU A 66 -11.58 -0.12 -16.18
N ASP A 67 -12.25 0.68 -17.01
CA ASP A 67 -11.84 0.88 -18.41
C ASP A 67 -10.42 1.44 -18.51
N ILE A 68 -10.06 2.42 -17.66
CA ILE A 68 -8.72 3.00 -17.62
C ILE A 68 -7.69 1.95 -17.18
N ILE A 69 -7.98 1.19 -16.12
CA ILE A 69 -7.08 0.15 -15.62
C ILE A 69 -6.86 -0.94 -16.65
N GLN A 70 -7.93 -1.40 -17.30
CA GLN A 70 -7.86 -2.48 -18.29
C GLN A 70 -7.19 -2.05 -19.61
N ALA A 71 -7.32 -0.78 -19.99
CA ALA A 71 -6.64 -0.23 -21.16
C ALA A 71 -5.15 0.03 -20.90
N GLY A 72 -4.73 0.11 -19.65
CA GLY A 72 -3.34 0.34 -19.27
C GLY A 72 -2.46 -0.84 -19.65
N THR A 73 -1.39 -0.56 -20.39
CA THR A 73 -0.35 -1.53 -20.71
C THR A 73 0.99 -0.98 -20.26
N PRO A 74 1.35 -1.16 -18.96
CA PRO A 74 2.61 -0.65 -18.46
C PRO A 74 3.78 -1.35 -19.14
N LYS A 75 4.79 -0.56 -19.54
CA LYS A 75 6.01 -1.05 -20.17
C LYS A 75 7.22 -0.47 -19.45
N LEU A 76 8.16 -1.32 -19.08
CA LEU A 76 9.45 -0.86 -18.60
C LEU A 76 10.19 -0.17 -19.75
N VAL A 77 10.43 1.13 -19.63
CA VAL A 77 11.11 1.94 -20.66
C VAL A 77 12.55 2.28 -20.30
N GLY A 78 12.92 2.17 -19.03
CA GLY A 78 14.29 2.45 -18.60
C GLY A 78 14.52 2.30 -17.11
N LEU A 79 15.77 2.55 -16.73
CA LEU A 79 16.26 2.65 -15.36
C LEU A 79 17.07 3.93 -15.24
N ASP A 80 16.86 4.71 -14.20
CA ASP A 80 17.65 5.89 -13.88
C ASP A 80 17.59 6.17 -12.37
N ILE A 81 18.34 7.15 -11.90
CA ILE A 81 18.25 7.58 -10.50
C ILE A 81 17.03 8.51 -10.29
N ALA A 82 16.44 8.41 -9.13
CA ALA A 82 15.17 9.06 -8.81
C ALA A 82 15.14 10.56 -9.12
N ARG A 83 16.18 11.31 -8.73
CA ARG A 83 16.24 12.77 -8.96
C ARG A 83 16.21 13.19 -10.43
N ASN A 84 16.62 12.31 -11.36
CA ASN A 84 16.68 12.65 -12.78
C ASN A 84 15.30 12.51 -13.43
N VAL A 85 14.44 11.63 -12.92
CA VAL A 85 13.22 11.20 -13.62
C VAL A 85 11.94 11.46 -12.84
N ILE A 86 12.01 11.61 -11.52
CA ILE A 86 10.81 11.90 -10.72
C ILE A 86 10.54 13.41 -10.71
N PRO A 87 9.39 13.86 -11.21
CA PRO A 87 9.05 15.28 -11.28
C PRO A 87 9.12 15.98 -9.93
N GLY A 88 9.82 17.13 -9.87
CA GLY A 88 9.93 17.96 -8.67
C GLY A 88 10.77 17.38 -7.53
N MET A 89 11.47 16.28 -7.75
CA MET A 89 12.42 15.73 -6.79
C MET A 89 13.72 16.57 -6.79
N THR A 90 14.25 16.82 -5.60
CA THR A 90 15.51 17.54 -5.38
C THR A 90 16.42 16.74 -4.47
N ASP A 91 17.69 17.14 -4.33
CA ASP A 91 18.65 16.48 -3.42
C ASP A 91 18.21 16.54 -1.94
N ASN A 92 17.25 17.40 -1.60
CA ASN A 92 16.69 17.50 -0.26
C ASN A 92 15.30 16.86 -0.11
N THR A 93 14.82 16.15 -1.12
CA THR A 93 13.50 15.53 -1.12
C THR A 93 13.60 14.04 -0.83
N ILE A 94 12.79 13.56 0.11
CA ILE A 94 12.56 12.13 0.34
C ILE A 94 11.07 11.87 0.12
N LEU A 95 10.76 10.92 -0.77
CA LEU A 95 9.39 10.52 -1.06
C LEU A 95 9.01 9.29 -0.23
N HIS A 96 7.72 9.19 0.10
CA HIS A 96 7.15 8.07 0.86
C HIS A 96 5.78 7.67 0.29
N ALA A 97 5.33 6.46 0.59
CA ALA A 97 4.06 5.93 0.06
C ALA A 97 2.80 6.43 0.82
N GLY A 98 2.99 7.06 1.97
CA GLY A 98 1.88 7.53 2.81
C GLY A 98 1.27 8.86 2.35
N PRO A 99 0.26 9.35 3.07
CA PRO A 99 -0.30 10.68 2.86
C PRO A 99 0.70 11.78 3.28
N PRO A 100 0.45 13.06 2.92
CA PRO A 100 1.24 14.16 3.43
C PRO A 100 1.33 14.13 4.95
N ILE A 101 2.57 14.09 5.47
CA ILE A 101 2.81 13.93 6.92
C ILE A 101 4.13 14.60 7.29
N THR A 102 4.18 15.21 8.48
CA THR A 102 5.38 15.84 9.03
C THR A 102 6.19 14.83 9.85
N TRP A 103 7.50 15.09 10.00
CA TRP A 103 8.41 14.21 10.69
C TRP A 103 7.92 13.77 12.08
N ASP A 104 7.41 14.69 12.87
CA ASP A 104 6.93 14.48 14.24
C ASP A 104 5.71 13.52 14.32
N ARG A 105 4.98 13.39 13.22
CA ARG A 105 3.79 12.53 13.13
C ARG A 105 4.04 11.19 12.42
N MET A 106 5.22 10.99 11.87
CA MET A 106 5.57 9.74 11.19
C MET A 106 5.70 8.57 12.15
N CYS A 107 5.25 7.39 11.71
CA CYS A 107 5.42 6.14 12.47
C CYS A 107 6.88 5.67 12.48
N GLY A 108 7.22 4.81 13.45
CA GLY A 108 8.57 4.28 13.62
C GLY A 108 9.20 3.68 12.36
N PRO A 109 8.53 2.80 11.62
CA PRO A 109 9.07 2.23 10.38
C PRO A 109 9.40 3.29 9.32
N MET A 110 8.57 4.31 9.15
CA MET A 110 8.83 5.40 8.20
C MET A 110 10.03 6.24 8.63
N ARG A 111 10.12 6.62 9.92
CA ARG A 111 11.29 7.32 10.45
C ARG A 111 12.57 6.51 10.27
N GLY A 112 12.53 5.20 10.57
CA GLY A 112 13.65 4.29 10.36
C GLY A 112 14.10 4.25 8.91
N GLY A 113 13.16 4.16 7.96
CA GLY A 113 13.46 4.23 6.54
C GLY A 113 14.13 5.53 6.13
N ILE A 114 13.61 6.68 6.60
CA ILE A 114 14.18 8.00 6.29
C ILE A 114 15.60 8.14 6.85
N MET A 115 15.82 7.73 8.11
CA MET A 115 17.17 7.78 8.73
C MET A 115 18.16 6.91 7.95
N ALA A 116 17.78 5.68 7.61
CA ALA A 116 18.60 4.81 6.79
C ALA A 116 18.86 5.40 5.39
N GLY A 117 17.87 6.04 4.79
CA GLY A 117 18.01 6.74 3.51
C GLY A 117 18.98 7.91 3.57
N LEU A 118 18.99 8.69 4.64
CA LEU A 118 19.94 9.79 4.83
C LEU A 118 21.37 9.29 5.01
N VAL A 119 21.56 8.16 5.69
CA VAL A 119 22.87 7.48 5.77
C VAL A 119 23.28 6.93 4.40
N TYR A 120 22.36 6.29 3.68
CA TYR A 120 22.61 5.79 2.32
C TYR A 120 23.05 6.90 1.34
N GLU A 121 22.45 8.08 1.44
CA GLU A 121 22.81 9.27 0.65
C GLU A 121 24.13 9.94 1.12
N GLY A 122 24.75 9.42 2.17
CA GLY A 122 25.97 10.01 2.76
C GLY A 122 25.74 11.36 3.42
N ARG A 123 24.50 11.68 3.81
CA ARG A 123 24.12 12.96 4.42
C ARG A 123 24.21 12.94 5.94
N ALA A 124 24.37 11.76 6.52
CA ALA A 124 24.65 11.49 7.91
C ALA A 124 25.56 10.27 8.01
N SER A 125 26.41 10.23 9.00
CA SER A 125 27.33 9.11 9.25
C SER A 125 26.75 8.08 10.22
N THR A 126 25.80 8.52 11.06
CA THR A 126 25.11 7.68 12.04
C THR A 126 23.59 7.88 11.99
N ILE A 127 22.87 6.97 12.63
CA ILE A 127 21.38 7.06 12.72
C ILE A 127 20.98 8.29 13.56
N GLU A 128 21.72 8.61 14.60
CA GLU A 128 21.47 9.78 15.46
C GLU A 128 21.65 11.09 14.70
N GLU A 129 22.70 11.19 13.88
CA GLU A 129 22.89 12.34 12.99
C GLU A 129 21.79 12.43 11.95
N ALA A 130 21.36 11.29 11.39
CA ALA A 130 20.27 11.21 10.43
C ALA A 130 18.93 11.65 11.06
N GLU A 131 18.66 11.28 12.31
CA GLU A 131 17.47 11.72 13.04
C GLU A 131 17.46 13.23 13.25
N ALA A 132 18.58 13.78 13.70
CA ALA A 132 18.73 15.21 13.89
C ALA A 132 18.55 15.99 12.58
N LEU A 133 19.09 15.49 11.47
CA LEU A 133 18.94 16.08 10.15
C LEU A 133 17.48 15.98 9.68
N ALA A 134 16.83 14.82 9.86
CA ALA A 134 15.44 14.60 9.50
C ALA A 134 14.48 15.54 10.24
N ALA A 135 14.74 15.80 11.53
CA ALA A 135 13.93 16.70 12.36
C ALA A 135 14.22 18.19 12.11
N SER A 136 15.31 18.53 11.42
CA SER A 136 15.78 19.92 11.28
C SER A 136 14.97 20.82 10.36
N GLY A 137 14.00 20.27 9.61
CA GLY A 137 13.25 20.99 8.56
C GLY A 137 14.02 21.20 7.25
N LYS A 138 15.26 20.74 7.14
CA LYS A 138 16.07 20.84 5.91
C LYS A 138 15.71 19.79 4.86
N ILE A 139 15.01 18.72 5.26
CA ILE A 139 14.55 17.66 4.37
C ILE A 139 13.07 17.88 4.07
N LYS A 140 12.73 17.86 2.79
CA LYS A 140 11.35 17.90 2.32
C LYS A 140 10.81 16.46 2.22
N TYR A 141 9.69 16.21 2.84
CA TYR A 141 8.95 14.95 2.73
C TYR A 141 7.74 15.16 1.83
N ALA A 142 7.52 14.23 0.92
CA ALA A 142 6.35 14.30 0.04
C ALA A 142 5.84 12.90 -0.33
N PRO A 143 4.53 12.75 -0.56
CA PRO A 143 3.96 11.50 -1.06
C PRO A 143 4.42 11.18 -2.48
N CYS A 144 4.73 9.91 -2.76
CA CYS A 144 5.08 9.46 -4.10
C CYS A 144 4.03 9.83 -5.15
N HIS A 145 2.75 9.73 -4.82
CA HIS A 145 1.65 9.98 -5.75
C HIS A 145 1.53 11.46 -6.18
N GLU A 146 2.06 12.41 -5.42
CA GLU A 146 2.14 13.82 -5.82
C GLU A 146 3.28 14.08 -6.83
N HIS A 147 4.18 13.11 -6.99
CA HIS A 147 5.34 13.18 -7.87
C HIS A 147 5.28 12.17 -9.03
N GLY A 148 4.12 11.57 -9.31
CA GLY A 148 3.99 10.55 -10.35
C GLY A 148 4.82 9.30 -10.10
N ALA A 149 5.14 8.99 -8.85
CA ALA A 149 5.96 7.86 -8.45
C ALA A 149 5.17 6.88 -7.57
N VAL A 150 5.65 5.64 -7.54
CA VAL A 150 5.13 4.59 -6.67
C VAL A 150 6.28 4.04 -5.84
N GLY A 151 6.08 3.94 -4.54
CA GLY A 151 7.02 3.33 -3.60
C GLY A 151 6.38 2.22 -2.79
N PRO A 152 7.17 1.35 -2.14
CA PRO A 152 6.65 0.31 -1.26
C PRO A 152 6.02 0.94 0.00
N MET A 153 5.04 0.26 0.61
CA MET A 153 4.20 0.80 1.69
C MET A 153 4.98 1.34 2.90
N ALA A 154 6.07 0.69 3.29
CA ALA A 154 6.96 1.15 4.37
C ALA A 154 8.30 1.68 3.84
N GLY A 155 8.40 1.89 2.53
CA GLY A 155 9.63 2.34 1.89
C GLY A 155 9.65 3.83 1.63
N ILE A 156 10.83 4.27 1.26
CA ILE A 156 11.12 5.65 0.86
C ILE A 156 11.84 5.64 -0.49
N ILE A 157 11.82 6.78 -1.16
CA ILE A 157 12.67 7.05 -2.34
C ILE A 157 13.55 8.25 -2.02
N THR A 158 14.85 8.04 -2.09
CA THR A 158 15.86 9.09 -1.94
C THR A 158 16.42 9.50 -3.30
N PRO A 159 17.09 10.65 -3.41
CA PRO A 159 17.49 11.22 -4.71
C PRO A 159 18.38 10.32 -5.57
N SER A 160 19.29 9.56 -4.98
CA SER A 160 20.22 8.71 -5.74
C SER A 160 19.75 7.27 -5.95
N MET A 161 18.61 6.89 -5.38
CA MET A 161 18.07 5.53 -5.56
C MET A 161 17.75 5.24 -7.02
N PRO A 162 18.10 4.05 -7.53
CA PRO A 162 17.67 3.61 -8.85
C PRO A 162 16.18 3.34 -8.87
N VAL A 163 15.50 3.80 -9.91
CA VAL A 163 14.06 3.61 -10.12
C VAL A 163 13.79 3.08 -11.51
N MET A 164 12.71 2.30 -11.63
CA MET A 164 12.19 1.85 -12.92
C MET A 164 11.28 2.92 -13.50
N ILE A 165 11.44 3.19 -14.78
CA ILE A 165 10.57 4.11 -15.53
C ILE A 165 9.57 3.26 -16.31
N ILE A 166 8.29 3.49 -16.03
CA ILE A 166 7.18 2.69 -16.61
C ILE A 166 6.27 3.60 -17.40
#